data_80fb860509427a19d85f4e707a2683a7
#
_entry.id   80fb860509427a19d85f4e707a2683a7
#
_cell.length_a   1.000
_cell.length_b   1.000
_cell.length_c   1.000
_cell.angle_alpha   90.00
_cell.angle_beta   90.00
_cell.angle_gamma   90.00
#
_symmetry.space_group_name_H-M   'P 1'
#
loop_
_entity.id
_entity.type
_entity.pdbx_description
1 polymer ?
#
loop_
_entity_poly.entity_id
_entity_poly.type
_entity_poly.pdbx_seq_one_letter_code
_entity_poly.pdbx_strand_id
1 'polypeptide(L)'
;MHAEEESVIEAKPSSDIAFTPNVKAMQARRGSREAYAKMEARGGFQTKITPDLIAFLTEVDTAYLATANAAGQPYVQHRGGPKGFICSLDETTLGFADYAGNRQYITLGNLAENDQAFLFLMDYAHRRRVKI
;
A
#
# COMPACT_ATOMS: atom_id res chain seq x y z
N MET A 1 25.75 40.74 6.71
CA MET A 1 24.72 39.86 7.31
C MET A 1 24.03 39.12 6.18
N HIS A 2 24.45 37.91 5.89
CA HIS A 2 23.79 37.07 4.89
C HIS A 2 22.69 36.30 5.59
N ALA A 3 21.42 36.57 5.23
CA ALA A 3 20.33 35.70 5.59
C ALA A 3 20.47 34.40 4.80
N GLU A 4 20.80 33.28 5.45
CA GLU A 4 20.66 31.98 4.86
C GLU A 4 19.15 31.75 4.69
N GLU A 5 18.65 31.80 3.45
CA GLU A 5 17.35 31.26 3.12
C GLU A 5 17.42 29.76 3.39
N GLU A 6 16.93 29.32 4.54
CA GLU A 6 16.58 27.91 4.73
C GLU A 6 15.53 27.58 3.67
N SER A 7 15.96 26.85 2.64
CA SER A 7 15.03 26.26 1.69
C SER A 7 14.14 25.30 2.43
N VAL A 8 12.90 25.68 2.68
CA VAL A 8 11.88 24.76 3.18
C VAL A 8 11.67 23.69 2.13
N ILE A 9 12.22 22.51 2.37
CA ILE A 9 11.97 21.34 1.53
C ILE A 9 10.51 20.97 1.80
N GLU A 10 9.61 21.30 0.88
CA GLU A 10 8.23 20.84 0.93
C GLU A 10 8.22 19.32 0.95
N ALA A 11 7.59 18.74 1.97
CA ALA A 11 7.42 17.29 2.06
C ALA A 11 6.59 16.80 0.87
N LYS A 12 7.09 15.81 0.12
CA LYS A 12 6.37 15.20 -0.99
C LYS A 12 5.12 14.49 -0.48
N PRO A 13 3.99 14.52 -1.23
CA PRO A 13 2.81 13.76 -0.86
C PRO A 13 3.13 12.26 -0.80
N SER A 14 2.55 11.55 0.18
CA SER A 14 2.74 10.11 0.35
C SER A 14 2.33 9.29 -0.89
N SER A 15 1.39 9.81 -1.68
CA SER A 15 0.96 9.19 -2.94
C SER A 15 2.02 9.15 -4.03
N ASP A 16 3.10 9.92 -3.92
CA ASP A 16 4.19 9.91 -4.90
C ASP A 16 4.90 8.55 -4.99
N ILE A 17 4.75 7.70 -3.99
CA ILE A 17 5.22 6.30 -4.06
C ILE A 17 4.61 5.54 -5.26
N ALA A 18 3.38 5.86 -5.64
CA ALA A 18 2.67 5.26 -6.77
C ALA A 18 2.47 6.25 -7.93
N PHE A 19 2.35 7.53 -7.64
CA PHE A 19 2.14 8.59 -8.62
C PHE A 19 3.47 9.13 -9.13
N THR A 20 4.16 8.29 -9.88
CA THR A 20 5.40 8.65 -10.58
C THR A 20 5.13 9.73 -11.64
N PRO A 21 6.16 10.40 -12.17
CA PRO A 21 5.98 11.36 -13.28
C PRO A 21 5.23 10.76 -14.47
N ASN A 22 5.47 9.50 -14.82
CA ASN A 22 4.76 8.81 -15.90
C ASN A 22 3.28 8.60 -15.57
N VAL A 23 2.96 8.23 -14.33
CA VAL A 23 1.56 8.08 -13.88
C VAL A 23 0.86 9.44 -13.91
N LYS A 24 1.47 10.50 -13.41
CA LYS A 24 0.91 11.86 -13.44
C LYS A 24 0.68 12.35 -14.86
N ALA A 25 1.61 12.07 -15.78
CA ALA A 25 1.45 12.39 -17.20
C ALA A 25 0.26 11.64 -17.83
N MET A 26 0.04 10.39 -17.46
CA MET A 26 -1.11 9.60 -17.91
C MET A 26 -2.42 10.15 -17.33
N GLN A 27 -2.44 10.53 -16.05
CA GLN A 27 -3.58 11.18 -15.42
C GLN A 27 -3.95 12.49 -16.14
N ALA A 28 -2.95 13.30 -16.50
CA ALA A 28 -3.17 14.53 -17.26
C ALA A 28 -3.76 14.24 -18.64
N ARG A 29 -3.20 13.27 -19.34
CA ARG A 29 -3.68 12.86 -20.67
C ARG A 29 -5.12 12.33 -20.65
N ARG A 30 -5.50 11.63 -19.59
CA ARG A 30 -6.82 11.01 -19.41
C ARG A 30 -7.81 11.87 -18.62
N GLY A 31 -7.40 13.04 -18.13
CA GLY A 31 -8.29 14.01 -17.51
C GLY A 31 -8.53 13.85 -16.02
N SER A 32 -7.75 13.02 -15.31
CA SER A 32 -7.90 12.82 -13.86
C SER A 32 -6.85 13.57 -13.01
N ARG A 33 -5.87 14.24 -13.63
CA ARG A 33 -4.76 14.86 -12.89
C ARG A 33 -5.22 15.88 -11.85
N GLU A 34 -6.19 16.71 -12.19
CA GLU A 34 -6.67 17.77 -11.29
C GLU A 34 -7.26 17.20 -10.00
N ALA A 35 -8.08 16.15 -10.10
CA ALA A 35 -8.68 15.49 -8.93
C ALA A 35 -7.62 14.90 -8.00
N TYR A 36 -6.60 14.25 -8.56
CA TYR A 36 -5.52 13.66 -7.77
C TYR A 36 -4.55 14.72 -7.24
N ALA A 37 -4.33 15.83 -7.92
CA ALA A 37 -3.58 16.98 -7.40
C ALA A 37 -4.24 17.57 -6.14
N LYS A 38 -5.58 17.62 -6.11
CA LYS A 38 -6.31 18.04 -4.90
C LYS A 38 -6.10 17.06 -3.73
N MET A 39 -6.05 15.76 -4.00
CA MET A 39 -5.74 14.74 -3.00
C MET A 39 -4.30 14.91 -2.47
N GLU A 40 -3.34 15.12 -3.36
CA GLU A 40 -1.94 15.36 -3.00
C GLU A 40 -1.76 16.61 -2.13
N ALA A 41 -2.50 17.68 -2.42
CA ALA A 41 -2.49 18.90 -1.62
C ALA A 41 -2.97 18.68 -0.16
N ARG A 42 -3.71 17.60 0.09
CA ARG A 42 -4.15 17.17 1.43
C ARG A 42 -3.20 16.13 2.08
N GLY A 43 -2.02 15.90 1.48
CA GLY A 43 -1.00 14.98 1.98
C GLY A 43 -0.87 13.65 1.21
N GLY A 44 -1.82 13.30 0.35
CA GLY A 44 -1.79 12.07 -0.44
C GLY A 44 -2.47 10.88 0.24
N PHE A 45 -1.81 9.71 0.20
CA PHE A 45 -2.34 8.50 0.83
C PHE A 45 -2.23 8.53 2.36
N GLN A 46 -3.11 7.83 3.02
CA GLN A 46 -3.01 7.61 4.46
C GLN A 46 -1.71 6.85 4.78
N THR A 47 -0.98 7.30 5.79
CA THR A 47 0.28 6.70 6.24
C THR A 47 0.17 6.00 7.59
N LYS A 48 -0.99 6.13 8.24
CA LYS A 48 -1.31 5.50 9.51
C LYS A 48 -2.56 4.64 9.39
N ILE A 49 -2.63 3.60 10.21
CA ILE A 49 -3.79 2.75 10.33
C ILE A 49 -4.89 3.52 11.05
N THR A 50 -5.98 3.78 10.34
CA THR A 50 -7.13 4.54 10.85
C THR A 50 -8.13 3.62 11.55
N PRO A 51 -9.02 4.16 12.41
CA PRO A 51 -10.15 3.38 12.96
C PRO A 51 -11.03 2.76 11.88
N ASP A 52 -11.25 3.44 10.76
CA ASP A 52 -12.02 2.91 9.63
C ASP A 52 -11.34 1.70 8.99
N LEU A 53 -10.01 1.73 8.83
CA LEU A 53 -9.25 0.58 8.35
C LEU A 53 -9.37 -0.60 9.34
N ILE A 54 -9.23 -0.36 10.63
CA ILE A 54 -9.39 -1.40 11.66
C ILE A 54 -10.77 -2.05 11.57
N ALA A 55 -11.82 -1.25 11.45
CA ALA A 55 -13.19 -1.76 11.28
C ALA A 55 -13.33 -2.61 10.01
N PHE A 56 -12.74 -2.18 8.89
CA PHE A 56 -12.72 -2.93 7.64
C PHE A 56 -11.99 -4.27 7.80
N LEU A 57 -10.84 -4.29 8.49
CA LEU A 57 -10.05 -5.50 8.70
C LEU A 57 -10.80 -6.58 9.50
N THR A 58 -11.73 -6.21 10.38
CA THR A 58 -12.54 -7.18 11.14
C THR A 58 -13.46 -8.03 10.25
N GLU A 59 -13.79 -7.55 9.06
CA GLU A 59 -14.70 -8.19 8.11
C GLU A 59 -13.98 -8.92 6.97
N VAL A 60 -12.66 -8.79 6.87
CA VAL A 60 -11.87 -9.33 5.75
C VAL A 60 -11.34 -10.72 6.07
N ASP A 61 -11.57 -11.65 5.15
CA ASP A 61 -11.04 -13.01 5.17
C ASP A 61 -10.17 -13.35 3.94
N THR A 62 -9.98 -12.39 3.05
CA THR A 62 -9.29 -12.57 1.76
C THR A 62 -8.39 -11.39 1.46
N ALA A 63 -7.13 -11.68 1.14
CA ALA A 63 -6.14 -10.70 0.72
C ALA A 63 -5.25 -11.25 -0.39
N TYR A 64 -4.67 -10.36 -1.17
CA TYR A 64 -3.65 -10.68 -2.18
C TYR A 64 -2.40 -9.90 -1.84
N LEU A 65 -1.30 -10.61 -1.67
CA LEU A 65 0.01 -10.03 -1.37
C LEU A 65 0.88 -10.08 -2.61
N ALA A 66 1.24 -8.91 -3.11
CA ALA A 66 2.17 -8.77 -4.23
C ALA A 66 3.57 -8.45 -3.71
N THR A 67 4.55 -9.14 -4.26
CA THR A 67 5.98 -8.94 -3.99
C THR A 67 6.74 -8.99 -5.31
N ALA A 68 8.01 -8.63 -5.27
CA ALA A 68 8.92 -8.81 -6.41
C ALA A 68 10.30 -9.20 -5.89
N ASN A 69 11.05 -9.94 -6.70
CA ASN A 69 12.45 -10.22 -6.39
C ASN A 69 13.35 -9.01 -6.72
N ALA A 70 14.64 -9.12 -6.47
CA ALA A 70 15.61 -8.05 -6.75
C ALA A 70 15.66 -7.66 -8.24
N ALA A 71 15.37 -8.60 -9.15
CA ALA A 71 15.33 -8.35 -10.59
C ALA A 71 14.01 -7.70 -11.06
N GLY A 72 13.04 -7.52 -10.16
CA GLY A 72 11.75 -6.91 -10.47
C GLY A 72 10.70 -7.88 -10.97
N GLN A 73 10.93 -9.21 -10.91
CA GLN A 73 9.90 -10.19 -11.29
C GLN A 73 8.75 -10.14 -10.27
N PRO A 74 7.52 -9.79 -10.70
CA PRO A 74 6.40 -9.72 -9.79
C PRO A 74 5.84 -11.10 -9.48
N TYR A 75 5.23 -11.19 -8.30
CA TYR A 75 4.51 -12.36 -7.81
C TYR A 75 3.32 -11.93 -6.97
N VAL A 76 2.22 -12.64 -7.07
CA VAL A 76 1.02 -12.43 -6.26
C VAL A 76 0.61 -13.73 -5.61
N GLN A 77 0.34 -13.68 -4.31
CA GLN A 77 -0.15 -14.82 -3.56
C GLN A 77 -1.43 -14.46 -2.82
N HIS A 78 -2.44 -15.32 -2.94
CA HIS A 78 -3.64 -15.25 -2.11
C HIS A 78 -3.30 -15.58 -0.66
N ARG A 79 -3.85 -14.78 0.26
CA ARG A 79 -3.81 -15.02 1.71
C ARG A 79 -5.23 -15.05 2.24
N GLY A 80 -5.56 -16.07 2.98
CA GLY A 80 -6.89 -16.22 3.58
C GLY A 80 -6.80 -16.68 5.01
N GLY A 81 -7.90 -16.50 5.73
CA GLY A 81 -8.03 -16.90 7.12
C GLY A 81 -9.45 -16.59 7.62
N PRO A 82 -9.70 -16.74 8.92
CA PRO A 82 -10.95 -16.27 9.50
C PRO A 82 -11.06 -14.74 9.35
N LYS A 83 -12.25 -14.20 9.37
CA LYS A 83 -12.47 -12.75 9.40
C LYS A 83 -11.63 -12.12 10.50
N GLY A 84 -10.93 -11.03 10.19
CA GLY A 84 -10.03 -10.37 11.11
C GLY A 84 -8.66 -11.02 11.25
N PHE A 85 -8.27 -11.91 10.33
CA PHE A 85 -6.95 -12.58 10.39
C PHE A 85 -5.78 -11.62 10.21
N ILE A 86 -6.00 -10.46 9.59
CA ILE A 86 -5.03 -9.37 9.51
C ILE A 86 -5.34 -8.38 10.61
N CYS A 87 -4.39 -8.14 11.50
CA CYS A 87 -4.57 -7.27 12.67
C CYS A 87 -3.60 -6.10 12.66
N SER A 88 -4.02 -5.00 13.25
CA SER A 88 -3.14 -3.89 13.59
C SER A 88 -2.31 -4.23 14.82
N LEU A 89 -0.99 -4.15 14.70
CA LEU A 89 -0.06 -4.33 15.82
C LEU A 89 0.29 -3.00 16.49
N ASP A 90 0.36 -1.95 15.71
CA ASP A 90 0.51 -0.55 16.12
C ASP A 90 -0.08 0.37 15.04
N GLU A 91 0.15 1.67 15.13
CA GLU A 91 -0.45 2.64 14.18
C GLU A 91 0.11 2.57 12.76
N THR A 92 1.18 1.83 12.52
CA THR A 92 1.85 1.71 11.21
C THR A 92 2.16 0.27 10.81
N THR A 93 1.79 -0.72 11.62
CA THR A 93 2.15 -2.13 11.41
C THR A 93 0.93 -3.02 11.40
N LEU A 94 0.78 -3.80 10.34
CA LEU A 94 -0.17 -4.90 10.23
C LEU A 94 0.54 -6.25 10.40
N GLY A 95 -0.15 -7.22 10.93
CA GLY A 95 0.36 -8.58 11.07
C GLY A 95 -0.67 -9.63 10.71
N PHE A 96 -0.21 -10.76 10.19
CA PHE A 96 -1.01 -11.95 9.95
C PHE A 96 -0.16 -13.21 10.05
N ALA A 97 -0.80 -14.34 10.35
CA ALA A 97 -0.10 -15.61 10.41
C ALA A 97 0.33 -16.07 9.02
N ASP A 98 1.59 -16.50 8.90
CA ASP A 98 2.14 -17.07 7.68
C ASP A 98 2.10 -18.59 7.75
N TYR A 99 1.14 -19.20 7.03
CA TYR A 99 1.00 -20.64 6.96
C TYR A 99 1.95 -21.24 5.91
N ALA A 100 2.35 -22.50 6.10
CA ALA A 100 3.30 -23.19 5.22
C ALA A 100 2.83 -23.28 3.75
N GLY A 101 1.51 -23.38 3.52
CA GLY A 101 0.93 -23.46 2.18
C GLY A 101 1.55 -24.58 1.34
N ASN A 102 1.87 -24.28 0.08
CA ASN A 102 2.49 -25.20 -0.87
C ASN A 102 4.02 -25.32 -0.72
N ARG A 103 4.62 -24.61 0.21
CA ARG A 103 6.07 -24.61 0.50
C ARG A 103 6.97 -24.16 -0.66
N GLN A 104 6.47 -23.36 -1.58
CA GLN A 104 7.32 -22.78 -2.62
C GLN A 104 8.19 -21.63 -2.08
N TYR A 105 7.75 -20.97 -1.01
CA TYR A 105 8.47 -19.88 -0.33
C TYR A 105 8.84 -18.69 -1.23
N ILE A 106 8.10 -18.47 -2.32
CA ILE A 106 8.40 -17.40 -3.27
C ILE A 106 8.25 -16.03 -2.59
N THR A 107 7.17 -15.82 -1.83
CA THR A 107 6.96 -14.57 -1.07
C THR A 107 8.11 -14.30 -0.10
N LEU A 108 8.50 -15.30 0.70
CA LEU A 108 9.59 -15.14 1.68
C LEU A 108 10.92 -14.86 0.98
N GLY A 109 11.22 -15.56 -0.11
CA GLY A 109 12.43 -15.34 -0.89
C GLY A 109 12.46 -13.93 -1.51
N ASN A 110 11.33 -13.48 -2.06
CA ASN A 110 11.22 -12.13 -2.61
C ASN A 110 11.45 -11.06 -1.54
N LEU A 111 10.80 -11.21 -0.38
CA LEU A 111 10.93 -10.23 0.72
C LEU A 111 12.34 -10.20 1.32
N ALA A 112 13.10 -11.29 1.24
CA ALA A 112 14.50 -11.31 1.65
C ALA A 112 15.40 -10.47 0.73
N GLU A 113 15.03 -10.33 -0.54
CA GLU A 113 15.76 -9.55 -1.54
C GLU A 113 15.20 -8.12 -1.70
N ASN A 114 13.88 -7.96 -1.58
CA ASN A 114 13.15 -6.73 -1.79
C ASN A 114 11.97 -6.67 -0.82
N ASP A 115 12.03 -5.76 0.13
CA ASP A 115 11.02 -5.61 1.18
C ASP A 115 9.78 -4.82 0.75
N GLN A 116 9.72 -4.38 -0.50
CA GLN A 116 8.54 -3.71 -1.04
C GLN A 116 7.43 -4.72 -1.31
N ALA A 117 6.25 -4.43 -0.80
CA ALA A 117 5.08 -5.29 -0.95
C ALA A 117 3.83 -4.44 -1.18
N PHE A 118 2.82 -5.05 -1.75
CA PHE A 118 1.53 -4.43 -1.94
C PHE A 118 0.44 -5.39 -1.47
N LEU A 119 -0.45 -4.90 -0.61
CA LEU A 119 -1.53 -5.69 -0.06
C LEU A 119 -2.86 -5.20 -0.64
N PHE A 120 -3.59 -6.10 -1.28
CA PHE A 120 -4.93 -5.85 -1.81
C PHE A 120 -5.95 -6.64 -0.99
N LEU A 121 -6.79 -5.94 -0.25
CA LEU A 121 -7.81 -6.51 0.62
C LEU A 121 -9.17 -6.39 -0.05
N MET A 122 -9.93 -7.47 -0.06
CA MET A 122 -11.22 -7.50 -0.73
C MET A 122 -12.31 -8.00 0.19
N ASP A 123 -13.35 -7.20 0.36
CA ASP A 123 -14.64 -7.59 0.94
C ASP A 123 -15.62 -7.80 -0.21
N TYR A 124 -15.73 -9.02 -0.68
CA TYR A 124 -16.60 -9.36 -1.82
C TYR A 124 -18.08 -9.21 -1.51
N ALA A 125 -18.48 -9.47 -0.28
CA ALA A 125 -19.89 -9.39 0.12
C ALA A 125 -20.44 -7.96 0.01
N HIS A 126 -19.62 -6.97 0.36
CA HIS A 126 -20.02 -5.54 0.36
C HIS A 126 -19.36 -4.74 -0.78
N ARG A 127 -18.64 -5.41 -1.70
CA ARG A 127 -17.97 -4.79 -2.84
C ARG A 127 -17.02 -3.66 -2.43
N ARG A 128 -16.31 -3.84 -1.33
CA ARG A 128 -15.32 -2.89 -0.82
C ARG A 128 -13.91 -3.45 -0.98
N ARG A 129 -12.97 -2.56 -1.20
CA ARG A 129 -11.56 -2.90 -1.29
C ARG A 129 -10.70 -1.86 -0.59
N VAL A 130 -9.55 -2.30 -0.08
CA VAL A 130 -8.49 -1.44 0.42
C VAL A 130 -7.17 -1.89 -0.18
N LYS A 131 -6.34 -0.94 -0.52
CA LYS A 131 -4.98 -1.16 -1.04
C LYS A 131 -3.99 -0.55 -0.05
N ILE A 132 -2.98 -1.33 0.30
CA ILE A 132 -1.95 -0.95 1.27
C ILE A 132 -0.57 -1.20 0.69
#